data_348353649c61a0c779a83b3dfc0d2976
#
_entry.id   348353649c61a0c779a83b3dfc0d2976
#
_cell.length_a   1.000
_cell.length_b   1.000
_cell.length_c   1.000
_cell.angle_alpha   90.00
_cell.angle_beta   90.00
_cell.angle_gamma   90.00
#
_symmetry.space_group_name_H-M   'P 1'
#
loop_
_entity.id
_entity.type
_entity.pdbx_description
1 polymer ?
#
loop_
_entity_poly.entity_id
_entity_poly.type
_entity_poly.pdbx_seq_one_letter_code
_entity_poly.pdbx_strand_id
1 'polypeptide(L)'
;MPDSATIWIICIRRSETGNERGANPIVRCSPCSIQIKRAFSATSRHMLRVGYPTTLPADLFAGFPDTVELVPLASPLDHDVEIDVWIPDPYPTRALRIVPHLRGVKLVLSLMAGTEWIPDAMGPHVTICNARGAHNISTAEWTVSSILAMLKYFPLFMDVQRSGDWKGRFGASSHYAEITGDARPLYPPVMLEELTDKSVLLVGYGSIGKDIERMLEPFHVQITRVARSARAEPLVHAVTELDRLLPQAQIVVLILPSTPETHWLIDARQLALMNQGTLLVNAARGPIVNTDALVSALQSGRIRAALDVTDPEPLPVGHPLWTCPNLLITPHIGGSSPQFAVRGVKIAADELRRYIAGEPLRNVVQAAI
;
A
#
# COMPACT_ATOMS: atom_id res chain seq x y z
N MET A 1 -12.22 4.98 -49.09
CA MET A 1 -10.82 4.62 -49.39
C MET A 1 -9.95 5.25 -48.33
N PRO A 2 -9.26 4.49 -47.54
CA PRO A 2 -8.41 5.04 -46.46
C PRO A 2 -7.00 5.29 -46.99
N ASP A 3 -6.45 6.48 -46.71
CA ASP A 3 -5.07 6.86 -46.99
C ASP A 3 -4.10 6.10 -46.09
N SER A 4 -3.19 5.38 -46.73
CA SER A 4 -2.09 4.67 -46.14
C SER A 4 -0.97 5.64 -45.73
N ALA A 5 -0.75 5.85 -44.47
CA ALA A 5 0.41 6.57 -43.96
C ALA A 5 1.65 5.67 -44.02
N THR A 6 2.55 5.99 -44.92
CA THR A 6 3.86 5.34 -45.09
C THR A 6 4.81 5.82 -43.98
N ILE A 7 5.29 4.89 -43.16
CA ILE A 7 6.30 5.17 -42.14
C ILE A 7 7.68 5.11 -42.77
N TRP A 8 8.41 6.23 -42.80
CA TRP A 8 9.81 6.26 -43.14
C TRP A 8 10.67 6.18 -41.88
N ILE A 9 11.48 5.12 -41.79
CA ILE A 9 12.49 4.98 -40.75
C ILE A 9 13.81 5.53 -41.35
N ILE A 10 14.28 6.69 -40.86
CA ILE A 10 15.58 7.22 -41.21
C ILE A 10 16.58 6.80 -40.13
N CYS A 11 17.44 5.82 -40.47
CA CYS A 11 18.61 5.49 -39.68
C CYS A 11 19.75 6.41 -40.09
N ILE A 12 20.15 7.38 -39.26
CA ILE A 12 21.36 8.18 -39.49
C ILE A 12 22.55 7.44 -38.86
N ARG A 13 23.37 6.82 -39.70
CA ARG A 13 24.70 6.38 -39.32
C ARG A 13 25.66 7.58 -39.37
N ARG A 14 26.25 7.96 -38.26
CA ARG A 14 27.49 8.76 -38.26
C ARG A 14 28.66 7.81 -38.43
N SER A 15 29.39 7.99 -39.52
CA SER A 15 30.69 7.37 -39.75
C SER A 15 31.76 8.27 -39.13
N GLU A 16 32.49 7.79 -38.15
CA GLU A 16 33.77 8.33 -37.78
C GLU A 16 34.85 7.35 -38.26
N THR A 17 35.70 7.83 -39.14
CA THR A 17 36.89 7.15 -39.64
C THR A 17 38.03 7.35 -38.64
N GLY A 18 38.64 6.27 -38.19
CA GLY A 18 39.88 6.28 -37.39
C GLY A 18 40.40 4.87 -37.18
N ASN A 19 41.45 4.57 -37.87
CA ASN A 19 42.20 3.34 -37.98
C ASN A 19 42.93 3.03 -36.65
N GLU A 20 42.85 1.78 -36.12
CA GLU A 20 44.01 0.98 -35.73
C GLU A 20 43.62 -0.32 -34.98
N ARG A 21 44.35 -1.33 -35.29
CA ARG A 21 44.44 -2.75 -34.96
C ARG A 21 44.04 -3.23 -33.54
N GLY A 22 43.24 -4.27 -33.50
CA GLY A 22 43.46 -5.44 -32.62
C GLY A 22 42.75 -5.41 -31.25
N ALA A 23 41.61 -6.03 -31.14
CA ALA A 23 41.08 -6.87 -30.08
C ALA A 23 39.53 -6.87 -30.12
N ASN A 24 38.92 -8.04 -29.97
CA ASN A 24 37.48 -8.26 -29.97
C ASN A 24 36.78 -7.36 -28.95
N PRO A 25 35.84 -6.48 -29.31
CA PRO A 25 35.02 -5.79 -28.33
C PRO A 25 33.67 -6.51 -28.14
N ILE A 26 33.42 -6.86 -26.91
CA ILE A 26 32.08 -7.20 -26.41
C ILE A 26 31.21 -5.94 -26.61
N VAL A 27 30.27 -6.02 -27.54
CA VAL A 27 29.29 -4.95 -27.78
C VAL A 27 28.28 -4.98 -26.62
N ARG A 28 28.41 -4.05 -25.67
CA ARG A 28 27.35 -3.72 -24.74
C ARG A 28 26.31 -2.84 -25.44
N CYS A 29 25.14 -3.39 -25.72
CA CYS A 29 23.99 -2.57 -26.13
C CYS A 29 23.53 -1.72 -24.94
N SER A 30 23.66 -0.40 -25.07
CA SER A 30 23.00 0.57 -24.23
C SER A 30 21.48 0.55 -24.49
N PRO A 31 20.62 0.72 -23.49
CA PRO A 31 19.17 0.71 -23.70
C PRO A 31 18.76 1.90 -24.57
N CYS A 32 18.17 1.58 -25.71
CA CYS A 32 17.60 2.55 -26.64
C CYS A 32 16.32 3.12 -26.02
N SER A 33 16.37 4.35 -25.51
CA SER A 33 15.16 5.07 -25.11
C SER A 33 14.39 5.49 -26.37
N ILE A 34 13.30 4.78 -26.63
CA ILE A 34 12.35 5.13 -27.70
C ILE A 34 11.55 6.35 -27.24
N GLN A 35 11.91 7.53 -27.69
CA GLN A 35 11.06 8.73 -27.58
C GLN A 35 10.02 8.69 -28.68
N ILE A 36 8.80 8.28 -28.38
CA ILE A 36 7.66 8.44 -29.27
C ILE A 36 7.18 9.90 -29.18
N LYS A 37 7.72 10.75 -30.05
CA LYS A 37 7.12 12.07 -30.32
C LYS A 37 5.91 11.85 -31.21
N ARG A 38 4.71 11.72 -30.65
CA ARG A 38 3.47 11.93 -31.38
C ARG A 38 3.29 13.42 -31.58
N ALA A 39 3.43 13.88 -32.82
CA ALA A 39 3.04 15.22 -33.23
C ALA A 39 1.51 15.34 -33.11
N PHE A 40 1.03 16.10 -32.13
CA PHE A 40 -0.37 16.52 -32.09
C PHE A 40 -0.54 17.63 -33.14
N SER A 41 -1.28 17.32 -34.21
CA SER A 41 -1.77 18.30 -35.18
C SER A 41 -2.70 19.29 -34.47
N ALA A 42 -2.44 20.57 -34.65
CA ALA A 42 -3.25 21.67 -34.11
C ALA A 42 -4.54 21.84 -34.95
N THR A 43 -5.50 20.94 -34.75
CA THR A 43 -6.88 21.11 -35.27
C THR A 43 -7.84 20.76 -34.16
N SER A 44 -8.60 21.76 -33.71
CA SER A 44 -9.65 21.70 -32.66
C SER A 44 -9.10 21.15 -31.34
N ARG A 45 -8.76 22.02 -30.38
CA ARG A 45 -8.41 21.63 -29.00
C ARG A 45 -9.66 21.02 -28.36
N HIS A 46 -9.86 19.72 -28.53
CA HIS A 46 -10.80 18.98 -27.74
C HIS A 46 -10.36 19.08 -26.28
N MET A 47 -11.10 19.77 -25.43
CA MET A 47 -10.82 19.80 -24.00
C MET A 47 -10.93 18.36 -23.49
N LEU A 48 -9.92 17.89 -22.74
CA LEU A 48 -9.99 16.58 -22.11
C LEU A 48 -11.13 16.57 -21.09
N ARG A 49 -11.99 15.57 -21.19
CA ARG A 49 -13.10 15.38 -20.27
C ARG A 49 -12.71 14.46 -19.15
N VAL A 50 -12.75 14.98 -17.91
CA VAL A 50 -12.34 14.27 -16.69
C VAL A 50 -13.57 13.97 -15.84
N GLY A 51 -13.99 12.70 -15.83
CA GLY A 51 -15.10 12.22 -15.01
C GLY A 51 -14.67 12.02 -13.56
N TYR A 52 -15.41 12.60 -12.60
CA TYR A 52 -15.14 12.44 -11.17
C TYR A 52 -16.43 12.10 -10.39
N PRO A 53 -16.34 11.39 -9.23
CA PRO A 53 -17.50 10.94 -8.49
C PRO A 53 -18.16 12.10 -7.72
N THR A 54 -19.48 12.23 -7.81
CA THR A 54 -20.27 13.25 -7.08
C THR A 54 -20.31 13.05 -5.56
N THR A 55 -19.78 11.93 -5.08
CA THR A 55 -19.59 11.66 -3.64
C THR A 55 -18.48 12.50 -3.02
N LEU A 56 -17.62 13.08 -3.85
CA LEU A 56 -16.58 14.01 -3.41
C LEU A 56 -16.98 15.45 -3.72
N PRO A 57 -16.70 16.41 -2.82
CA PRO A 57 -16.95 17.83 -3.04
C PRO A 57 -16.21 18.35 -4.27
N ALA A 58 -16.89 19.14 -5.10
CA ALA A 58 -16.31 19.66 -6.35
C ALA A 58 -15.12 20.60 -6.14
N ASP A 59 -15.06 21.28 -5.01
CA ASP A 59 -13.97 22.19 -4.63
C ASP A 59 -12.63 21.46 -4.40
N LEU A 60 -12.65 20.16 -4.10
CA LEU A 60 -11.43 19.35 -4.06
C LEU A 60 -10.69 19.34 -5.41
N PHE A 61 -11.43 19.49 -6.52
CA PHE A 61 -10.88 19.45 -7.88
C PHE A 61 -10.45 20.82 -8.40
N ALA A 62 -10.57 21.89 -7.59
CA ALA A 62 -10.16 23.26 -7.97
C ALA A 62 -8.67 23.38 -8.39
N GLY A 63 -7.83 22.42 -7.99
CA GLY A 63 -6.43 22.35 -8.42
C GLY A 63 -6.19 21.69 -9.78
N PHE A 64 -7.23 21.26 -10.50
CA PHE A 64 -7.09 20.69 -11.85
C PHE A 64 -6.83 21.80 -12.88
N PRO A 65 -6.17 21.49 -14.03
CA PRO A 65 -5.91 22.47 -15.06
C PRO A 65 -7.20 23.04 -15.67
N ASP A 66 -7.26 24.35 -15.93
CA ASP A 66 -8.40 25.02 -16.60
C ASP A 66 -8.61 24.53 -18.06
N THR A 67 -7.66 23.74 -18.57
CA THR A 67 -7.70 23.17 -19.93
C THR A 67 -8.49 21.86 -20.02
N VAL A 68 -9.11 21.42 -18.92
CA VAL A 68 -9.95 20.22 -18.88
C VAL A 68 -11.39 20.56 -18.49
N GLU A 69 -12.34 19.75 -18.97
CA GLU A 69 -13.74 19.79 -18.57
C GLU A 69 -13.95 18.77 -17.44
N LEU A 70 -14.37 19.23 -16.26
CA LEU A 70 -14.73 18.36 -15.14
C LEU A 70 -16.18 17.90 -15.28
N VAL A 71 -16.39 16.59 -15.39
CA VAL A 71 -17.70 15.95 -15.59
C VAL A 71 -18.11 15.21 -14.32
N PRO A 72 -19.12 15.70 -13.57
CA PRO A 72 -19.59 15.01 -12.37
C PRO A 72 -20.32 13.71 -12.75
N LEU A 73 -19.93 12.59 -12.14
CA LEU A 73 -20.49 11.26 -12.36
C LEU A 73 -21.26 10.81 -11.13
N ALA A 74 -22.58 10.75 -11.24
CA ALA A 74 -23.44 10.13 -10.22
C ALA A 74 -23.36 8.60 -10.33
N SER A 75 -23.62 7.89 -9.23
CA SER A 75 -23.70 6.44 -9.26
C SER A 75 -25.04 5.99 -8.66
N PRO A 76 -25.87 5.24 -9.43
CA PRO A 76 -25.66 4.76 -10.79
C PRO A 76 -25.79 5.85 -11.88
N LEU A 77 -25.27 5.57 -13.08
CA LEU A 77 -25.59 6.28 -14.30
C LEU A 77 -26.71 5.58 -15.05
N ASP A 78 -27.56 6.33 -15.75
CA ASP A 78 -28.68 5.83 -16.58
C ASP A 78 -28.44 6.04 -18.09
N HIS A 79 -27.32 6.64 -18.46
CA HIS A 79 -26.93 6.91 -19.85
C HIS A 79 -25.41 6.83 -20.01
N ASP A 80 -24.97 6.67 -21.26
CA ASP A 80 -23.56 6.64 -21.60
C ASP A 80 -22.92 8.03 -21.49
N VAL A 81 -21.73 8.08 -20.93
CA VAL A 81 -20.94 9.30 -20.75
C VAL A 81 -19.57 9.12 -21.40
N GLU A 82 -19.25 10.02 -22.32
CA GLU A 82 -17.94 10.04 -22.98
C GLU A 82 -16.98 10.89 -22.17
N ILE A 83 -15.85 10.28 -21.72
CA ILE A 83 -14.78 10.92 -20.96
C ILE A 83 -13.43 10.35 -21.39
N ASP A 84 -12.38 11.16 -21.33
CA ASP A 84 -11.00 10.72 -21.62
C ASP A 84 -10.29 10.19 -20.39
N VAL A 85 -10.59 10.78 -19.23
CA VAL A 85 -9.96 10.47 -17.95
C VAL A 85 -11.04 10.17 -16.92
N TRP A 86 -10.86 9.06 -16.20
CA TRP A 86 -11.79 8.68 -15.14
C TRP A 86 -11.10 8.71 -13.77
N ILE A 87 -11.72 9.41 -12.81
CA ILE A 87 -11.41 9.34 -11.39
C ILE A 87 -12.50 8.51 -10.73
N PRO A 88 -12.24 7.25 -10.37
CA PRO A 88 -13.24 6.37 -9.76
C PRO A 88 -13.63 6.83 -8.35
N ASP A 89 -14.87 6.50 -7.96
CA ASP A 89 -15.27 6.54 -6.55
C ASP A 89 -14.32 5.65 -5.72
N PRO A 90 -13.85 6.11 -4.55
CA PRO A 90 -13.00 5.28 -3.68
C PRO A 90 -13.59 3.93 -3.30
N TYR A 91 -14.91 3.79 -3.33
CA TYR A 91 -15.60 2.52 -3.05
C TYR A 91 -15.86 1.72 -4.32
N PRO A 92 -15.22 0.55 -4.51
CA PRO A 92 -15.35 -0.26 -5.73
C PRO A 92 -16.80 -0.58 -6.11
N THR A 93 -17.65 -0.87 -5.13
CA THR A 93 -19.08 -1.19 -5.35
C THR A 93 -19.87 -0.05 -6.00
N ARG A 94 -19.48 1.20 -5.77
CA ARG A 94 -20.08 2.37 -6.43
C ARG A 94 -19.45 2.62 -7.79
N ALA A 95 -18.11 2.54 -7.86
CA ALA A 95 -17.36 2.76 -9.08
C ALA A 95 -17.76 1.74 -10.18
N LEU A 96 -17.85 0.46 -9.85
CA LEU A 96 -18.18 -0.60 -10.80
C LEU A 96 -19.57 -0.44 -11.43
N ARG A 97 -20.53 0.21 -10.75
CA ARG A 97 -21.88 0.43 -11.28
C ARG A 97 -21.92 1.35 -12.51
N ILE A 98 -20.93 2.25 -12.64
CA ILE A 98 -20.89 3.22 -13.73
C ILE A 98 -20.01 2.77 -14.90
N VAL A 99 -19.11 1.80 -14.70
CA VAL A 99 -18.18 1.31 -15.73
C VAL A 99 -18.90 0.92 -17.04
N PRO A 100 -20.07 0.23 -17.04
CA PRO A 100 -20.78 -0.11 -18.27
C PRO A 100 -21.23 1.10 -19.11
N HIS A 101 -21.31 2.28 -18.51
CA HIS A 101 -21.74 3.53 -19.14
C HIS A 101 -20.58 4.46 -19.51
N LEU A 102 -19.35 4.13 -19.17
CA LEU A 102 -18.19 4.95 -19.53
C LEU A 102 -17.73 4.64 -20.96
N ARG A 103 -17.50 5.70 -21.75
CA ARG A 103 -17.01 5.61 -23.13
C ARG A 103 -15.75 6.47 -23.28
N GLY A 104 -14.82 6.01 -24.12
CA GLY A 104 -13.64 6.79 -24.51
C GLY A 104 -12.50 6.88 -23.48
N VAL A 105 -12.62 6.20 -22.33
CA VAL A 105 -11.60 6.27 -21.24
C VAL A 105 -10.23 5.78 -21.72
N LYS A 106 -9.20 6.62 -21.55
CA LYS A 106 -7.80 6.34 -21.89
C LYS A 106 -6.91 6.27 -20.66
N LEU A 107 -7.30 7.00 -19.60
CA LEU A 107 -6.54 7.11 -18.37
C LEU A 107 -7.48 7.00 -17.16
N VAL A 108 -7.10 6.18 -16.19
CA VAL A 108 -7.74 6.14 -14.87
C VAL A 108 -6.76 6.71 -13.84
N LEU A 109 -7.24 7.65 -13.04
CA LEU A 109 -6.52 8.26 -11.91
C LEU A 109 -7.23 7.88 -10.62
N SER A 110 -6.86 6.74 -10.05
CA SER A 110 -7.42 6.29 -8.77
C SER A 110 -6.97 7.18 -7.63
N LEU A 111 -7.88 7.51 -6.71
CA LEU A 111 -7.54 8.21 -5.47
C LEU A 111 -7.05 7.26 -4.37
N MET A 112 -7.05 5.96 -4.64
CA MET A 112 -6.61 4.90 -3.73
C MET A 112 -5.23 4.37 -4.13
N ALA A 113 -4.48 3.83 -3.17
CA ALA A 113 -3.25 3.11 -3.46
C ALA A 113 -3.52 1.68 -3.97
N GLY A 114 -4.58 1.03 -3.45
CA GLY A 114 -5.09 -0.25 -3.92
C GLY A 114 -5.99 -0.07 -5.14
N THR A 115 -5.69 -0.80 -6.21
CA THR A 115 -6.39 -0.67 -7.51
C THR A 115 -6.64 -2.03 -8.15
N GLU A 116 -6.60 -3.08 -7.38
CA GLU A 116 -6.60 -4.48 -7.82
C GLU A 116 -7.83 -4.82 -8.71
N TRP A 117 -8.96 -4.17 -8.48
CA TRP A 117 -10.21 -4.37 -9.22
C TRP A 117 -10.31 -3.56 -10.54
N ILE A 118 -9.49 -2.53 -10.73
CA ILE A 118 -9.63 -1.61 -11.88
C ILE A 118 -9.17 -2.24 -13.18
N PRO A 119 -8.05 -3.00 -13.27
CA PRO A 119 -7.60 -3.64 -14.48
C PRO A 119 -8.67 -4.56 -15.09
N ASP A 120 -9.31 -5.39 -14.28
CA ASP A 120 -10.35 -6.31 -14.73
C ASP A 120 -11.59 -5.57 -15.27
N ALA A 121 -11.92 -4.42 -14.67
CA ALA A 121 -13.08 -3.62 -15.05
C ALA A 121 -12.84 -2.81 -16.34
N MET A 122 -11.59 -2.33 -16.57
CA MET A 122 -11.29 -1.40 -17.67
C MET A 122 -10.57 -2.05 -18.86
N GLY A 123 -9.97 -3.22 -18.67
CA GLY A 123 -9.22 -3.92 -19.71
C GLY A 123 -7.83 -3.34 -19.99
N PRO A 124 -7.06 -3.98 -20.90
CA PRO A 124 -5.63 -3.69 -21.08
C PRO A 124 -5.33 -2.42 -21.89
N HIS A 125 -6.33 -1.81 -22.52
CA HIS A 125 -6.16 -0.63 -23.38
C HIS A 125 -6.18 0.71 -22.60
N VAL A 126 -6.36 0.67 -21.28
CA VAL A 126 -6.45 1.84 -20.42
C VAL A 126 -5.21 1.93 -19.55
N THR A 127 -4.59 3.11 -19.49
CA THR A 127 -3.53 3.37 -18.52
C THR A 127 -4.14 3.63 -17.16
N ILE A 128 -3.63 2.99 -16.11
CA ILE A 128 -4.12 3.14 -14.74
C ILE A 128 -2.99 3.67 -13.85
N CYS A 129 -3.26 4.78 -13.17
CA CYS A 129 -2.42 5.33 -12.11
C CYS A 129 -3.12 5.22 -10.77
N ASN A 130 -2.37 4.89 -9.72
CA ASN A 130 -2.87 4.91 -8.36
C ASN A 130 -2.41 6.17 -7.60
N ALA A 131 -3.00 6.39 -6.41
CA ALA A 131 -2.61 7.49 -5.53
C ALA A 131 -1.60 7.02 -4.46
N ARG A 132 -0.53 6.33 -4.85
CA ARG A 132 0.55 6.00 -3.92
C ARG A 132 1.08 7.26 -3.24
N GLY A 133 1.03 7.30 -1.90
CA GLY A 133 1.36 8.46 -1.09
C GLY A 133 0.17 9.09 -0.38
N ALA A 134 -1.06 8.93 -0.88
CA ALA A 134 -2.26 9.54 -0.28
C ALA A 134 -2.55 9.05 1.15
N HIS A 135 -2.30 7.77 1.39
CA HIS A 135 -2.58 7.10 2.67
C HIS A 135 -1.36 6.98 3.60
N ASN A 136 -0.17 7.41 3.16
CA ASN A 136 1.07 7.14 3.87
C ASN A 136 1.03 7.52 5.35
N ILE A 137 0.71 8.77 5.64
CA ILE A 137 0.73 9.30 7.01
C ILE A 137 -0.27 8.57 7.89
N SER A 138 -1.52 8.46 7.42
CA SER A 138 -2.61 7.80 8.16
C SER A 138 -2.27 6.35 8.51
N THR A 139 -1.77 5.58 7.52
CA THR A 139 -1.40 4.18 7.73
C THR A 139 -0.18 4.05 8.65
N ALA A 140 0.79 4.95 8.54
CA ALA A 140 1.94 4.96 9.44
C ALA A 140 1.54 5.31 10.88
N GLU A 141 0.66 6.30 11.07
CA GLU A 141 0.09 6.66 12.38
C GLU A 141 -0.70 5.49 12.98
N TRP A 142 -1.56 4.83 12.19
CA TRP A 142 -2.28 3.64 12.64
C TRP A 142 -1.31 2.54 13.10
N THR A 143 -0.25 2.29 12.31
CA THR A 143 0.74 1.26 12.63
C THR A 143 1.42 1.54 13.95
N VAL A 144 1.95 2.76 14.15
CA VAL A 144 2.64 3.15 15.39
C VAL A 144 1.68 3.16 16.58
N SER A 145 0.45 3.66 16.39
CA SER A 145 -0.60 3.66 17.42
C SER A 145 -0.96 2.25 17.86
N SER A 146 -1.11 1.31 16.90
CA SER A 146 -1.41 -0.09 17.17
C SER A 146 -0.27 -0.79 17.92
N ILE A 147 0.99 -0.53 17.56
CA ILE A 147 2.15 -1.01 18.31
C ILE A 147 2.07 -0.53 19.76
N LEU A 148 1.90 0.77 19.97
CA LEU A 148 1.80 1.35 21.31
C LEU A 148 0.62 0.80 22.09
N ALA A 149 -0.57 0.68 21.47
CA ALA A 149 -1.75 0.13 22.10
C ALA A 149 -1.54 -1.30 22.59
N MET A 150 -0.86 -2.14 21.79
CA MET A 150 -0.55 -3.52 22.16
C MET A 150 0.51 -3.61 23.25
N LEU A 151 1.56 -2.78 23.23
CA LEU A 151 2.60 -2.73 24.27
C LEU A 151 2.08 -2.14 25.58
N LYS A 152 1.07 -1.26 25.54
CA LYS A 152 0.43 -0.68 26.71
C LYS A 152 -0.82 -1.45 27.17
N TYR A 153 -1.06 -2.62 26.58
CA TYR A 153 -2.16 -3.54 26.89
C TYR A 153 -3.55 -2.86 26.87
N PHE A 154 -3.75 -1.91 25.96
CA PHE A 154 -5.03 -1.20 25.86
C PHE A 154 -6.24 -2.13 25.67
N PRO A 155 -6.18 -3.21 24.89
CA PRO A 155 -7.29 -4.16 24.82
C PRO A 155 -7.69 -4.71 26.19
N LEU A 156 -6.72 -5.13 27.02
CA LEU A 156 -6.96 -5.57 28.40
C LEU A 156 -7.59 -4.47 29.25
N PHE A 157 -7.05 -3.26 29.19
CA PHE A 157 -7.57 -2.14 29.99
C PHE A 157 -8.92 -1.61 29.51
N MET A 158 -9.27 -1.81 28.24
CA MET A 158 -10.65 -1.56 27.76
C MET A 158 -11.66 -2.50 28.43
N ASP A 159 -11.29 -3.75 28.68
CA ASP A 159 -12.15 -4.68 29.42
C ASP A 159 -12.22 -4.34 30.91
N VAL A 160 -11.11 -3.94 31.53
CA VAL A 160 -11.09 -3.38 32.89
C VAL A 160 -12.02 -2.15 33.00
N GLN A 161 -11.97 -1.24 32.02
CA GLN A 161 -12.85 -0.08 31.96
C GLN A 161 -14.33 -0.48 31.85
N ARG A 162 -14.66 -1.45 30.98
CA ARG A 162 -16.02 -1.94 30.79
C ARG A 162 -16.59 -2.63 32.06
N SER A 163 -15.75 -3.38 32.77
CA SER A 163 -16.12 -4.05 34.01
C SER A 163 -16.30 -3.09 35.20
N GLY A 164 -15.71 -1.90 35.17
CA GLY A 164 -15.66 -0.96 36.28
C GLY A 164 -14.84 -1.45 37.47
N ASP A 165 -14.07 -2.54 37.32
CA ASP A 165 -13.23 -3.07 38.39
C ASP A 165 -11.78 -2.57 38.29
N TRP A 166 -11.43 -1.58 39.08
CA TRP A 166 -10.08 -1.02 39.13
C TRP A 166 -8.99 -2.07 39.45
N LYS A 167 -9.37 -3.14 40.18
CA LYS A 167 -8.44 -4.22 40.57
C LYS A 167 -8.05 -5.10 39.35
N GLY A 168 -8.85 -5.12 38.31
CA GLY A 168 -8.52 -5.80 37.04
C GLY A 168 -7.18 -5.41 36.44
N ARG A 169 -6.62 -4.23 36.83
CA ARG A 169 -5.28 -3.78 36.41
C ARG A 169 -4.16 -4.76 36.76
N PHE A 170 -4.31 -5.57 37.81
CA PHE A 170 -3.31 -6.54 38.21
C PHE A 170 -3.15 -7.71 37.21
N GLY A 171 -4.12 -7.90 36.33
CA GLY A 171 -4.00 -8.82 35.20
C GLY A 171 -2.87 -8.46 34.23
N ALA A 172 -2.43 -7.18 34.19
CA ALA A 172 -1.34 -6.76 33.33
C ALA A 172 0.00 -7.43 33.65
N SER A 173 0.26 -7.77 34.92
CA SER A 173 1.50 -8.48 35.30
C SER A 173 1.50 -9.93 34.85
N SER A 174 0.34 -10.62 34.95
CA SER A 174 0.19 -11.97 34.42
C SER A 174 0.34 -11.96 32.89
N HIS A 175 -0.29 -11.00 32.24
CA HIS A 175 -0.19 -10.80 30.79
C HIS A 175 1.25 -10.51 30.34
N TYR A 176 1.99 -9.69 31.10
CA TYR A 176 3.41 -9.45 30.84
C TYR A 176 4.23 -10.74 30.94
N ALA A 177 4.01 -11.54 32.00
CA ALA A 177 4.71 -12.80 32.20
C ALA A 177 4.41 -13.82 31.09
N GLU A 178 3.15 -13.91 30.63
CA GLU A 178 2.77 -14.77 29.51
C GLU A 178 3.46 -14.38 28.20
N ILE A 179 3.57 -13.08 27.93
CA ILE A 179 4.16 -12.56 26.70
C ILE A 179 5.68 -12.70 26.73
N THR A 180 6.32 -12.30 27.83
CA THR A 180 7.78 -12.20 27.91
C THR A 180 8.45 -13.49 28.38
N GLY A 181 7.70 -14.42 28.97
CA GLY A 181 8.21 -15.57 29.70
C GLY A 181 8.86 -15.22 31.03
N ASP A 182 8.77 -13.94 31.47
CA ASP A 182 9.36 -13.46 32.72
C ASP A 182 8.33 -13.44 33.84
N ALA A 183 8.28 -14.48 34.61
CA ALA A 183 7.37 -14.65 35.75
C ALA A 183 7.92 -14.13 37.07
N ARG A 184 9.07 -13.41 37.08
CA ARG A 184 9.63 -12.86 38.30
C ARG A 184 8.68 -11.82 38.91
N PRO A 185 8.55 -11.79 40.26
CA PRO A 185 7.85 -10.69 40.92
C PRO A 185 8.48 -9.35 40.55
N LEU A 186 7.74 -8.51 39.89
CA LEU A 186 8.18 -7.19 39.43
C LEU A 186 7.56 -6.08 40.27
N TYR A 187 8.27 -4.98 40.41
CA TYR A 187 7.76 -3.78 41.06
C TYR A 187 7.85 -2.62 40.04
N PRO A 188 6.77 -1.90 39.83
CA PRO A 188 5.43 -2.02 40.42
C PRO A 188 4.70 -3.31 39.97
N PRO A 189 3.67 -3.78 40.71
CA PRO A 189 2.98 -5.03 40.42
C PRO A 189 2.08 -4.97 39.16
N VAL A 190 2.08 -3.86 38.45
CA VAL A 190 1.42 -3.68 37.14
C VAL A 190 2.50 -3.30 36.15
N MET A 191 2.84 -4.23 35.27
CA MET A 191 3.93 -4.06 34.31
C MET A 191 3.38 -3.86 32.90
N LEU A 192 4.00 -2.93 32.18
CA LEU A 192 3.75 -2.67 30.77
C LEU A 192 5.10 -2.71 30.03
N GLU A 193 5.04 -2.91 28.74
CA GLU A 193 6.22 -2.86 27.90
C GLU A 193 6.55 -1.44 27.45
N GLU A 194 7.82 -1.20 27.18
CA GLU A 194 8.31 0.00 26.50
C GLU A 194 8.64 -0.33 25.04
N LEU A 195 8.48 0.65 24.17
CA LEU A 195 8.85 0.54 22.76
C LEU A 195 10.34 0.79 22.53
N THR A 196 10.95 1.58 23.43
CA THR A 196 12.37 1.92 23.38
C THR A 196 13.23 0.65 23.29
N ASP A 197 14.24 0.69 22.43
CA ASP A 197 15.23 -0.36 22.17
C ASP A 197 14.67 -1.67 21.59
N LYS A 198 13.38 -1.76 21.30
CA LYS A 198 12.83 -2.95 20.66
C LYS A 198 13.31 -3.10 19.21
N SER A 199 13.50 -4.35 18.80
CA SER A 199 13.80 -4.71 17.42
C SER A 199 12.52 -4.76 16.59
N VAL A 200 12.47 -3.95 15.53
CA VAL A 200 11.34 -3.83 14.59
C VAL A 200 11.76 -4.28 13.21
N LEU A 201 11.09 -5.28 12.66
CA LEU A 201 11.28 -5.75 11.28
C LEU A 201 10.19 -5.17 10.39
N LEU A 202 10.56 -4.23 9.51
CA LEU A 202 9.66 -3.67 8.51
C LEU A 202 9.69 -4.51 7.23
N VAL A 203 8.66 -5.32 7.00
CA VAL A 203 8.49 -6.13 5.80
C VAL A 203 7.67 -5.35 4.79
N GLY A 204 8.38 -4.78 3.81
CA GLY A 204 7.88 -3.79 2.87
C GLY A 204 8.48 -2.40 3.18
N TYR A 205 9.55 -2.02 2.47
CA TYR A 205 10.19 -0.72 2.67
C TYR A 205 9.94 0.21 1.48
N GLY A 206 8.65 0.52 1.28
CA GLY A 206 8.13 1.50 0.34
C GLY A 206 7.93 2.90 0.98
N SER A 207 7.00 3.69 0.43
CA SER A 207 6.70 5.04 0.95
C SER A 207 6.14 5.01 2.37
N ILE A 208 5.19 4.11 2.67
CA ILE A 208 4.61 3.97 4.02
C ILE A 208 5.65 3.44 5.00
N GLY A 209 6.45 2.43 4.62
CA GLY A 209 7.50 1.89 5.49
C GLY A 209 8.53 2.95 5.92
N LYS A 210 8.87 3.89 5.04
CA LYS A 210 9.72 5.03 5.36
C LYS A 210 9.06 6.00 6.36
N ASP A 211 7.74 6.24 6.22
CA ASP A 211 7.01 7.10 7.15
C ASP A 211 6.85 6.43 8.52
N ILE A 212 6.63 5.10 8.57
CA ILE A 212 6.63 4.34 9.83
C ILE A 212 8.00 4.45 10.51
N GLU A 213 9.10 4.24 9.79
CA GLU A 213 10.44 4.38 10.32
C GLU A 213 10.67 5.76 10.92
N ARG A 214 10.36 6.83 10.18
CA ARG A 214 10.49 8.21 10.64
C ARG A 214 9.67 8.49 11.92
N MET A 215 8.45 7.91 12.03
CA MET A 215 7.60 8.05 13.21
C MET A 215 8.12 7.24 14.41
N LEU A 216 8.87 6.17 14.17
CA LEU A 216 9.47 5.34 15.21
C LEU A 216 10.82 5.87 15.70
N GLU A 217 11.46 6.76 14.96
CA GLU A 217 12.78 7.32 15.30
C GLU A 217 12.88 7.88 16.75
N PRO A 218 11.89 8.66 17.26
CA PRO A 218 11.94 9.17 18.63
C PRO A 218 11.91 8.11 19.74
N PHE A 219 11.53 6.88 19.40
CA PHE A 219 11.49 5.75 20.34
C PHE A 219 12.79 4.95 20.39
N HIS A 220 13.81 5.34 19.60
CA HIS A 220 15.12 4.69 19.56
C HIS A 220 15.06 3.16 19.27
N VAL A 221 14.11 2.71 18.46
CA VAL A 221 13.96 1.30 18.09
C VAL A 221 15.07 0.88 17.12
N GLN A 222 15.37 -0.42 17.10
CA GLN A 222 16.31 -1.03 16.16
C GLN A 222 15.56 -1.51 14.92
N ILE A 223 15.66 -0.79 13.80
CA ILE A 223 14.91 -1.09 12.58
C ILE A 223 15.72 -1.95 11.62
N THR A 224 15.16 -3.11 11.28
CA THR A 224 15.59 -3.95 10.14
C THR A 224 14.58 -3.84 9.02
N ARG A 225 15.04 -3.54 7.80
CA ARG A 225 14.20 -3.27 6.63
C ARG A 225 14.27 -4.42 5.66
N VAL A 226 13.11 -4.86 5.14
CA VAL A 226 12.98 -5.90 4.13
C VAL A 226 12.17 -5.39 2.94
N ALA A 227 12.60 -5.69 1.72
CA ALA A 227 11.86 -5.43 0.49
C ALA A 227 12.04 -6.58 -0.49
N ARG A 228 11.36 -6.53 -1.64
CA ARG A 228 11.51 -7.54 -2.70
C ARG A 228 12.96 -7.75 -3.10
N SER A 229 13.74 -6.67 -3.20
CA SER A 229 15.16 -6.70 -3.55
C SER A 229 15.99 -5.94 -2.53
N ALA A 230 17.18 -6.43 -2.24
CA ALA A 230 18.14 -5.79 -1.36
C ALA A 230 18.62 -4.43 -1.91
N ARG A 231 18.98 -3.52 -1.00
CA ARG A 231 19.59 -2.22 -1.28
C ARG A 231 20.67 -1.92 -0.25
N ALA A 232 21.74 -1.25 -0.66
CA ALA A 232 22.83 -0.89 0.24
C ALA A 232 22.55 0.40 1.03
N GLU A 233 21.91 1.39 0.40
CA GLU A 233 21.67 2.72 0.97
C GLU A 233 20.18 3.13 0.89
N PRO A 234 19.47 3.20 2.00
CA PRO A 234 19.79 2.57 3.30
C PRO A 234 19.85 1.05 3.18
N LEU A 235 20.48 0.37 4.12
CA LEU A 235 20.51 -1.09 4.14
C LEU A 235 19.09 -1.65 4.20
N VAL A 236 18.72 -2.43 3.17
CA VAL A 236 17.45 -3.15 3.06
C VAL A 236 17.74 -4.57 2.62
N HIS A 237 17.29 -5.55 3.37
CA HIS A 237 17.43 -6.96 3.05
C HIS A 237 16.44 -7.40 1.98
N ALA A 238 16.79 -8.45 1.22
CA ALA A 238 15.84 -9.08 0.32
C ALA A 238 14.82 -9.92 1.11
N VAL A 239 13.61 -10.08 0.58
CA VAL A 239 12.56 -10.90 1.19
C VAL A 239 12.97 -12.36 1.36
N THR A 240 13.91 -12.84 0.57
CA THR A 240 14.49 -14.19 0.71
C THR A 240 15.27 -14.41 2.01
N GLU A 241 15.63 -13.32 2.72
CA GLU A 241 16.28 -13.38 4.03
C GLU A 241 15.29 -13.36 5.20
N LEU A 242 13.98 -13.30 4.91
CA LEU A 242 12.92 -13.10 5.93
C LEU A 242 13.04 -14.13 7.06
N ASP A 243 13.18 -15.40 6.73
CA ASP A 243 13.27 -16.48 7.73
C ASP A 243 14.43 -16.32 8.72
N ARG A 244 15.56 -15.80 8.24
CA ARG A 244 16.74 -15.51 9.07
C ARG A 244 16.51 -14.30 9.99
N LEU A 245 15.68 -13.36 9.58
CA LEU A 245 15.45 -12.10 10.29
C LEU A 245 14.31 -12.20 11.32
N LEU A 246 13.29 -13.03 11.06
CA LEU A 246 12.14 -13.20 11.95
C LEU A 246 12.51 -13.52 13.41
N PRO A 247 13.46 -14.43 13.71
CA PRO A 247 13.83 -14.74 15.10
C PRO A 247 14.51 -13.57 15.85
N GLN A 248 14.91 -12.51 15.14
CA GLN A 248 15.60 -11.36 15.72
C GLN A 248 14.63 -10.22 16.05
N ALA A 249 13.37 -10.32 15.63
CA ALA A 249 12.38 -9.27 15.73
C ALA A 249 11.44 -9.47 16.93
N GLN A 250 11.23 -8.41 17.71
CA GLN A 250 10.18 -8.35 18.72
C GLN A 250 8.86 -7.81 18.15
N ILE A 251 8.96 -7.02 17.08
CA ILE A 251 7.82 -6.47 16.34
C ILE A 251 8.06 -6.71 14.86
N VAL A 252 7.08 -7.29 14.17
CA VAL A 252 7.09 -7.53 12.72
C VAL A 252 5.95 -6.72 12.10
N VAL A 253 6.28 -5.80 11.21
CA VAL A 253 5.29 -4.95 10.52
C VAL A 253 5.22 -5.33 9.06
N LEU A 254 4.04 -5.73 8.60
CA LEU A 254 3.75 -6.03 7.20
C LEU A 254 3.15 -4.79 6.54
N ILE A 255 3.87 -4.26 5.53
CA ILE A 255 3.47 -3.07 4.78
C ILE A 255 3.92 -3.16 3.32
N LEU A 256 3.48 -4.23 2.64
CA LEU A 256 3.84 -4.59 1.28
C LEU A 256 2.57 -4.88 0.46
N PRO A 257 2.62 -4.78 -0.89
CA PRO A 257 1.47 -5.10 -1.73
C PRO A 257 1.15 -6.60 -1.70
N SER A 258 -0.11 -6.95 -1.93
CA SER A 258 -0.54 -8.32 -2.20
C SER A 258 -0.25 -8.65 -3.65
N THR A 259 0.54 -9.69 -3.87
CA THR A 259 0.88 -10.26 -5.18
C THR A 259 0.91 -11.78 -5.04
N PRO A 260 0.95 -12.54 -6.15
CA PRO A 260 1.13 -13.99 -6.06
C PRO A 260 2.35 -14.42 -5.21
N GLU A 261 3.45 -13.64 -5.26
CA GLU A 261 4.69 -13.93 -4.53
C GLU A 261 4.60 -13.57 -3.03
N THR A 262 3.66 -12.72 -2.63
CA THR A 262 3.45 -12.31 -1.23
C THR A 262 2.25 -13.00 -0.58
N HIS A 263 1.50 -13.81 -1.35
CA HIS A 263 0.42 -14.62 -0.80
C HIS A 263 0.98 -15.64 0.20
N TRP A 264 0.44 -15.59 1.42
CA TRP A 264 0.91 -16.39 2.55
C TRP A 264 2.43 -16.29 2.81
N LEU A 265 3.00 -15.10 2.58
CA LEU A 265 4.39 -14.81 2.94
C LEU A 265 4.68 -15.13 4.41
N ILE A 266 3.67 -14.93 5.26
CA ILE A 266 3.67 -15.33 6.67
C ILE A 266 2.72 -16.53 6.82
N ASP A 267 3.28 -17.71 6.84
CA ASP A 267 2.58 -18.97 7.04
C ASP A 267 3.00 -19.60 8.38
N ALA A 268 2.51 -20.78 8.69
CA ALA A 268 2.79 -21.52 9.91
C ALA A 268 4.31 -21.62 10.22
N ARG A 269 5.13 -21.79 9.17
CA ARG A 269 6.59 -21.85 9.30
C ARG A 269 7.16 -20.49 9.76
N GLN A 270 6.76 -19.38 9.15
CA GLN A 270 7.24 -18.05 9.53
C GLN A 270 6.75 -17.66 10.93
N LEU A 271 5.50 -17.98 11.26
CA LEU A 271 4.96 -17.78 12.62
C LEU A 271 5.73 -18.59 13.67
N ALA A 272 6.16 -19.80 13.33
CA ALA A 272 6.97 -20.64 14.21
C ALA A 272 8.41 -20.11 14.42
N LEU A 273 8.96 -19.35 13.47
CA LEU A 273 10.27 -18.71 13.59
C LEU A 273 10.24 -17.44 14.48
N MET A 274 9.09 -16.85 14.69
CA MET A 274 8.94 -15.70 15.58
C MET A 274 9.16 -16.13 17.03
N ASN A 275 9.79 -15.29 17.83
CA ASN A 275 9.97 -15.55 19.25
C ASN A 275 8.63 -15.47 20.00
N GLN A 276 8.58 -16.08 21.20
CA GLN A 276 7.45 -15.95 22.12
C GLN A 276 7.13 -14.47 22.36
N GLY A 277 5.84 -14.12 22.23
CA GLY A 277 5.34 -12.76 22.47
C GLY A 277 5.64 -11.74 21.35
N THR A 278 6.24 -12.17 20.23
CA THR A 278 6.41 -11.27 19.08
C THR A 278 5.07 -10.65 18.67
N LEU A 279 5.07 -9.34 18.41
CA LEU A 279 3.92 -8.60 17.90
C LEU A 279 3.95 -8.54 16.39
N LEU A 280 2.98 -9.19 15.72
CA LEU A 280 2.76 -9.09 14.28
C LEU A 280 1.75 -7.96 13.99
N VAL A 281 2.13 -6.98 13.18
CA VAL A 281 1.25 -5.89 12.75
C VAL A 281 1.03 -5.99 11.25
N ASN A 282 -0.23 -6.14 10.82
CA ASN A 282 -0.58 -6.18 9.40
C ASN A 282 -1.42 -4.95 9.01
N ALA A 283 -0.77 -4.00 8.35
CA ALA A 283 -1.37 -2.82 7.74
C ALA A 283 -1.29 -2.87 6.21
N ALA A 284 -1.13 -4.06 5.64
CA ALA A 284 -0.93 -4.29 4.22
C ALA A 284 -2.18 -4.88 3.54
N ARG A 285 -2.28 -6.22 3.50
CA ARG A 285 -3.43 -6.98 2.97
C ARG A 285 -3.58 -8.30 3.75
N GLY A 286 -4.81 -8.76 3.94
CA GLY A 286 -5.13 -10.00 4.66
C GLY A 286 -4.41 -11.22 4.12
N PRO A 287 -4.48 -11.51 2.80
CA PRO A 287 -3.89 -12.72 2.20
C PRO A 287 -2.36 -12.84 2.29
N ILE A 288 -1.65 -11.86 2.84
CA ILE A 288 -0.21 -11.97 3.12
C ILE A 288 0.08 -12.91 4.27
N VAL A 289 -0.90 -13.08 5.17
CA VAL A 289 -0.82 -13.98 6.33
C VAL A 289 -1.80 -15.13 6.14
N ASN A 290 -1.35 -16.36 6.32
CA ASN A 290 -2.24 -17.51 6.40
C ASN A 290 -3.10 -17.40 7.67
N THR A 291 -4.41 -17.20 7.49
CA THR A 291 -5.33 -16.92 8.59
C THR A 291 -5.45 -18.08 9.57
N ASP A 292 -5.51 -19.33 9.09
CA ASP A 292 -5.65 -20.51 9.97
C ASP A 292 -4.39 -20.71 10.82
N ALA A 293 -3.22 -20.51 10.22
CA ALA A 293 -1.96 -20.53 10.93
C ALA A 293 -1.85 -19.43 11.98
N LEU A 294 -2.32 -18.22 11.64
CA LEU A 294 -2.38 -17.08 12.55
C LEU A 294 -3.30 -17.36 13.75
N VAL A 295 -4.51 -17.88 13.51
CA VAL A 295 -5.45 -18.25 14.56
C VAL A 295 -4.80 -19.26 15.52
N SER A 296 -4.16 -20.29 14.98
CA SER A 296 -3.46 -21.31 15.79
C SER A 296 -2.33 -20.70 16.65
N ALA A 297 -1.53 -19.79 16.06
CA ALA A 297 -0.44 -19.13 16.77
C ALA A 297 -0.93 -18.16 17.87
N LEU A 298 -2.05 -17.47 17.65
CA LEU A 298 -2.68 -16.61 18.65
C LEU A 298 -3.31 -17.42 19.78
N GLN A 299 -4.06 -18.48 19.47
CA GLN A 299 -4.70 -19.36 20.47
C GLN A 299 -3.70 -20.06 21.37
N SER A 300 -2.53 -20.43 20.83
CA SER A 300 -1.44 -20.99 21.64
C SER A 300 -0.71 -19.96 22.50
N GLY A 301 -1.03 -18.66 22.37
CA GLY A 301 -0.34 -17.58 23.07
C GLY A 301 1.08 -17.32 22.58
N ARG A 302 1.48 -17.94 21.47
CA ARG A 302 2.84 -17.79 20.93
C ARG A 302 3.18 -16.39 20.47
N ILE A 303 2.24 -15.72 19.82
CA ILE A 303 2.39 -14.36 19.31
C ILE A 303 1.22 -13.48 19.69
N ARG A 304 1.36 -12.20 19.43
CA ARG A 304 0.31 -11.18 19.48
C ARG A 304 0.11 -10.61 18.07
N ALA A 305 -1.06 -10.02 17.80
CA ALA A 305 -1.24 -9.33 16.53
C ALA A 305 -2.08 -8.05 16.63
N ALA A 306 -1.82 -7.13 15.69
CA ALA A 306 -2.67 -6.00 15.39
C ALA A 306 -2.95 -6.01 13.88
N LEU A 307 -4.22 -6.15 13.50
CA LEU A 307 -4.65 -6.33 12.12
C LEU A 307 -5.57 -5.19 11.72
N ASP A 308 -5.24 -4.47 10.66
CA ASP A 308 -6.18 -3.57 9.97
C ASP A 308 -6.90 -4.30 8.84
N VAL A 309 -6.32 -5.38 8.37
CA VAL A 309 -6.77 -6.18 7.23
C VAL A 309 -6.83 -7.66 7.59
N THR A 310 -7.80 -8.37 7.04
CA THR A 310 -8.06 -9.80 7.31
C THR A 310 -8.27 -10.57 6.01
N ASP A 311 -8.24 -11.89 6.09
CA ASP A 311 -8.65 -12.78 5.03
C ASP A 311 -9.53 -13.89 5.64
N PRO A 312 -10.84 -13.96 5.27
CA PRO A 312 -11.52 -13.11 4.31
C PRO A 312 -11.75 -11.67 4.78
N GLU A 313 -12.01 -10.77 3.82
CA GLU A 313 -12.41 -9.39 4.09
C GLU A 313 -13.66 -9.03 3.26
N PRO A 314 -14.79 -8.58 3.89
CA PRO A 314 -14.98 -8.37 5.36
C PRO A 314 -14.86 -9.67 6.17
N LEU A 315 -14.35 -9.55 7.41
CA LEU A 315 -14.27 -10.69 8.31
C LEU A 315 -15.69 -11.12 8.75
N PRO A 316 -16.12 -12.37 8.48
CA PRO A 316 -17.48 -12.83 8.81
C PRO A 316 -17.78 -12.81 10.29
N VAL A 317 -19.06 -12.63 10.64
CA VAL A 317 -19.56 -12.83 12.01
C VAL A 317 -19.25 -14.25 12.48
N GLY A 318 -18.73 -14.40 13.70
CA GLY A 318 -18.37 -15.69 14.27
C GLY A 318 -17.04 -16.27 13.79
N HIS A 319 -16.29 -15.55 12.97
CA HIS A 319 -14.95 -15.98 12.59
C HIS A 319 -14.02 -16.10 13.81
N PRO A 320 -13.17 -17.15 13.91
CA PRO A 320 -12.32 -17.39 15.09
C PRO A 320 -11.42 -16.19 15.48
N LEU A 321 -10.96 -15.40 14.53
CA LEU A 321 -10.15 -14.20 14.82
C LEU A 321 -10.83 -13.24 15.78
N TRP A 322 -12.17 -13.10 15.77
CA TRP A 322 -12.87 -12.17 16.67
C TRP A 322 -12.66 -12.46 18.16
N THR A 323 -12.33 -13.71 18.49
CA THR A 323 -12.19 -14.18 19.87
C THR A 323 -10.76 -14.65 20.20
N CYS A 324 -9.81 -14.48 19.29
CA CYS A 324 -8.41 -14.80 19.57
C CYS A 324 -7.86 -13.91 20.69
N PRO A 325 -7.08 -14.46 21.62
CA PRO A 325 -6.38 -13.67 22.62
C PRO A 325 -5.28 -12.81 21.97
N ASN A 326 -4.90 -11.75 22.66
CA ASN A 326 -3.75 -10.91 22.29
C ASN A 326 -3.84 -10.31 20.85
N LEU A 327 -5.07 -10.02 20.42
CA LEU A 327 -5.38 -9.54 19.10
C LEU A 327 -6.14 -8.20 19.15
N LEU A 328 -5.67 -7.22 18.38
CA LEU A 328 -6.37 -5.98 18.04
C LEU A 328 -6.78 -6.05 16.57
N ILE A 329 -8.08 -5.85 16.29
CA ILE A 329 -8.60 -5.76 14.92
C ILE A 329 -9.24 -4.40 14.69
N THR A 330 -8.93 -3.78 13.55
CA THR A 330 -9.67 -2.66 12.99
C THR A 330 -10.15 -2.99 11.58
N PRO A 331 -11.33 -2.51 11.14
CA PRO A 331 -11.94 -2.97 9.89
C PRO A 331 -11.45 -2.16 8.69
N HIS A 332 -10.17 -2.30 8.32
CA HIS A 332 -9.49 -1.68 7.17
C HIS A 332 -9.65 -0.15 7.16
N ILE A 333 -9.27 0.48 8.27
CA ILE A 333 -9.41 1.93 8.49
C ILE A 333 -8.06 2.65 8.64
N GLY A 334 -6.94 1.94 8.64
CA GLY A 334 -5.61 2.51 8.86
C GLY A 334 -5.25 3.63 7.87
N GLY A 335 -5.75 3.54 6.63
CA GLY A 335 -5.62 4.60 5.63
C GLY A 335 -6.68 5.70 5.70
N SER A 336 -7.73 5.54 6.50
CA SER A 336 -8.90 6.41 6.51
C SER A 336 -8.65 7.69 7.30
N SER A 337 -8.60 8.82 6.59
CA SER A 337 -8.56 10.16 7.20
C SER A 337 -9.20 11.16 6.24
N PRO A 338 -9.72 12.30 6.72
CA PRO A 338 -10.23 13.34 5.83
C PRO A 338 -9.21 13.82 4.81
N GLN A 339 -7.92 13.70 5.14
CA GLN A 339 -6.82 14.18 4.31
C GLN A 339 -6.48 13.25 3.13
N PHE A 340 -6.97 12.01 3.11
CA PHE A 340 -6.63 11.10 2.01
C PHE A 340 -7.21 11.58 0.68
N ALA A 341 -8.46 12.07 0.68
CA ALA A 341 -9.11 12.57 -0.52
C ALA A 341 -8.36 13.81 -1.06
N VAL A 342 -7.99 14.75 -0.19
CA VAL A 342 -7.20 15.93 -0.55
C VAL A 342 -5.86 15.54 -1.18
N ARG A 343 -5.14 14.59 -0.56
CA ARG A 343 -3.86 14.10 -1.09
C ARG A 343 -4.04 13.31 -2.39
N GLY A 344 -5.05 12.44 -2.47
CA GLY A 344 -5.36 11.64 -3.65
C GLY A 344 -5.69 12.52 -4.85
N VAL A 345 -6.55 13.53 -4.67
CA VAL A 345 -6.92 14.48 -5.71
C VAL A 345 -5.71 15.32 -6.17
N LYS A 346 -4.84 15.73 -5.23
CA LYS A 346 -3.60 16.43 -5.59
C LYS A 346 -2.67 15.55 -6.44
N ILE A 347 -2.50 14.27 -6.06
CA ILE A 347 -1.71 13.32 -6.85
C ILE A 347 -2.33 13.12 -8.23
N ALA A 348 -3.66 12.95 -8.32
CA ALA A 348 -4.37 12.82 -9.58
C ALA A 348 -4.19 14.06 -10.47
N ALA A 349 -4.26 15.26 -9.89
CA ALA A 349 -4.02 16.51 -10.62
C ALA A 349 -2.59 16.61 -11.16
N ASP A 350 -1.59 16.17 -10.38
CA ASP A 350 -0.18 16.15 -10.81
C ASP A 350 0.05 15.12 -11.94
N GLU A 351 -0.54 13.93 -11.86
CA GLU A 351 -0.50 12.93 -12.94
C GLU A 351 -1.23 13.42 -14.19
N LEU A 352 -2.38 14.10 -14.04
CA LEU A 352 -3.10 14.68 -15.18
C LEU A 352 -2.28 15.76 -15.89
N ARG A 353 -1.60 16.65 -15.13
CA ARG A 353 -0.70 17.65 -15.74
C ARG A 353 0.41 17.00 -16.56
N ARG A 354 1.00 15.91 -16.04
CA ARG A 354 2.00 15.13 -16.77
C ARG A 354 1.43 14.51 -18.03
N TYR A 355 0.24 13.92 -17.94
CA TYR A 355 -0.46 13.35 -19.09
C TYR A 355 -0.68 14.38 -20.20
N ILE A 356 -1.20 15.58 -19.84
CA ILE A 356 -1.43 16.69 -20.77
C ILE A 356 -0.11 17.18 -21.40
N ALA A 357 0.98 17.23 -20.61
CA ALA A 357 2.30 17.65 -21.07
C ALA A 357 3.04 16.57 -21.90
N GLY A 358 2.50 15.34 -21.98
CA GLY A 358 3.19 14.21 -22.60
C GLY A 358 4.42 13.73 -21.82
N GLU A 359 4.47 14.04 -20.52
CA GLU A 359 5.52 13.60 -19.62
C GLU A 359 5.25 12.18 -19.09
N PRO A 360 6.29 11.44 -18.69
CA PRO A 360 6.12 10.13 -18.06
C PRO A 360 5.29 10.22 -16.78
N LEU A 361 4.27 9.38 -16.65
CA LEU A 361 3.47 9.22 -15.44
C LEU A 361 4.30 8.50 -14.35
N ARG A 362 4.06 8.81 -13.07
CA ARG A 362 4.88 8.32 -11.94
C ARG A 362 4.27 7.11 -11.23
N ASN A 363 2.96 7.10 -11.12
CA ASN A 363 2.22 6.12 -10.32
C ASN A 363 1.48 5.08 -11.18
N VAL A 364 2.05 4.74 -12.34
CA VAL A 364 1.47 3.74 -13.25
C VAL A 364 1.49 2.36 -12.61
N VAL A 365 0.34 1.71 -12.58
CA VAL A 365 0.16 0.30 -12.17
C VAL A 365 -0.18 -0.58 -13.36
N GLN A 366 -0.79 0.00 -14.41
CA GLN A 366 -1.02 -0.63 -15.70
C GLN A 366 -0.77 0.40 -16.80
N ALA A 367 0.04 0.05 -17.78
CA ALA A 367 0.18 0.79 -19.03
C ALA A 367 -0.77 0.23 -20.09
N ALA A 368 -1.36 1.10 -20.91
CA ALA A 368 -2.14 0.67 -22.06
C ALA A 368 -1.28 -0.11 -23.05
N ILE A 369 -1.80 -1.22 -23.59
CA ILE A 369 -1.18 -2.08 -24.61
C ILE A 369 -1.79 -1.77 -25.99
#